data_239b812409c2d4b911518ca51596f4df
#
_entry.id   239b812409c2d4b911518ca51596f4df
#
_cell.length_a   1.000
_cell.length_b   1.000
_cell.length_c   1.000
_cell.angle_alpha   90.00
_cell.angle_beta   90.00
_cell.angle_gamma   90.00
#
_symmetry.space_group_name_H-M   'P 1'
#
loop_
_entity.id
_entity.type
_entity.pdbx_description
1 polymer ?
#
loop_
_entity_poly.entity_id
_entity_poly.type
_entity_poly.pdbx_seq_one_letter_code
_entity_poly.pdbx_strand_id
1 'polypeptide(L)'
;MLGRHPAEVMWDDTLGAGLQIALFDAAAKILDVPLHQLLGKQHRDRCHISWWDIDLPADDWIAECQLAQQQGYTSFKTKGRPWFDLVENTRKLCATLPPHFEVDMDFNGFGIDTAHCTRLLKELEQFPNVVMFESPIPHSDAAGYKFLRQHTHVPLSMHTAQHFGETPIEVAIREELVDGFVLTGGATKIQREALVCQVHNRSFFLQIVGTKIAAAFALHLGAVLENARWPSVNCHQLYERDCVATPLPVLNGLAPVPQGPGLGIELDRGAIERFRCEPKAKPFPYPELLLAIRWPSGSTTYYNHCFQYWADWHAGRLPFFPKGVHLERVPNDGSAAWRELFKRAQQGAVHSAEAPF
;
A
#
# COMPACT_ATOMS: atom_id res chain seq x y z
N MET A 1 -2.46 25.45 19.63
CA MET A 1 -3.76 25.34 18.94
C MET A 1 -4.98 25.65 19.81
N LEU A 2 -4.83 25.57 21.14
CA LEU A 2 -5.94 25.96 22.06
C LEU A 2 -6.36 27.40 21.79
N GLY A 3 -7.70 27.62 21.67
CA GLY A 3 -8.28 28.92 21.41
C GLY A 3 -8.37 29.36 19.95
N ARG A 4 -7.90 28.54 18.99
CA ARG A 4 -8.06 28.78 17.54
C ARG A 4 -9.21 27.94 16.97
N HIS A 5 -9.90 28.50 15.99
CA HIS A 5 -10.90 27.73 15.26
C HIS A 5 -10.25 26.65 14.38
N PRO A 6 -10.78 25.40 14.31
CA PRO A 6 -10.18 24.32 13.53
C PRO A 6 -9.91 24.71 12.08
N ALA A 7 -10.82 25.44 11.44
CA ALA A 7 -10.68 25.87 10.05
C ALA A 7 -9.47 26.77 9.76
N GLU A 8 -8.87 27.38 10.78
CA GLU A 8 -7.66 28.20 10.61
C GLU A 8 -6.41 27.37 10.37
N VAL A 9 -6.42 26.10 10.81
CA VAL A 9 -5.22 25.26 10.85
C VAL A 9 -5.39 23.88 10.19
N MET A 10 -6.62 23.46 9.85
CA MET A 10 -6.88 22.11 9.31
C MET A 10 -6.16 21.82 7.99
N TRP A 11 -5.74 22.86 7.26
CA TRP A 11 -5.00 22.74 6.01
C TRP A 11 -3.47 22.67 6.18
N ASP A 12 -2.96 22.69 7.40
CA ASP A 12 -1.54 22.58 7.69
C ASP A 12 -1.10 21.13 7.71
N ASP A 13 -0.49 20.65 6.62
CA ASP A 13 -0.02 19.27 6.46
C ASP A 13 1.09 18.89 7.45
N THR A 14 1.78 19.88 8.07
CA THR A 14 2.84 19.62 9.05
C THR A 14 2.31 19.05 10.37
N LEU A 15 1.01 19.16 10.62
CA LEU A 15 0.35 18.63 11.82
C LEU A 15 0.29 17.09 11.84
N GLY A 16 0.52 16.45 10.68
CA GLY A 16 0.36 15.02 10.52
C GLY A 16 -1.09 14.58 10.38
N ALA A 17 -1.30 13.42 9.77
CA ALA A 17 -2.61 12.95 9.33
C ALA A 17 -3.64 12.87 10.49
N GLY A 18 -3.27 12.29 11.63
CA GLY A 18 -4.22 12.10 12.75
C GLY A 18 -4.82 13.39 13.27
N LEU A 19 -3.99 14.42 13.52
CA LEU A 19 -4.47 15.71 14.00
C LEU A 19 -5.20 16.48 12.91
N GLN A 20 -4.72 16.43 11.68
CA GLN A 20 -5.37 17.08 10.55
C GLN A 20 -6.77 16.53 10.31
N ILE A 21 -6.96 15.21 10.32
CA ILE A 21 -8.27 14.55 10.19
C ILE A 21 -9.21 14.99 11.33
N ALA A 22 -8.71 15.04 12.57
CA ALA A 22 -9.51 15.48 13.71
C ALA A 22 -9.96 16.94 13.60
N LEU A 23 -9.13 17.82 13.04
CA LEU A 23 -9.47 19.24 12.81
C LEU A 23 -10.53 19.38 11.70
N PHE A 24 -10.43 18.61 10.63
CA PHE A 24 -11.45 18.57 9.59
C PHE A 24 -12.79 18.07 10.13
N ASP A 25 -12.77 16.99 10.92
CA ASP A 25 -13.96 16.46 11.58
C ASP A 25 -14.63 17.50 12.49
N ALA A 26 -13.82 18.16 13.32
CA ALA A 26 -14.30 19.21 14.22
C ALA A 26 -14.90 20.42 13.47
N ALA A 27 -14.23 20.89 12.42
CA ALA A 27 -14.73 22.01 11.61
C ALA A 27 -16.08 21.69 10.95
N ALA A 28 -16.22 20.51 10.38
CA ALA A 28 -17.45 20.08 9.75
C ALA A 28 -18.58 19.85 10.77
N LYS A 29 -18.29 19.31 11.95
CA LYS A 29 -19.25 19.18 13.05
C LYS A 29 -19.73 20.51 13.60
N ILE A 30 -18.86 21.53 13.70
CA ILE A 30 -19.26 22.90 14.11
C ILE A 30 -20.30 23.47 13.15
N LEU A 31 -20.19 23.15 11.86
CA LEU A 31 -21.12 23.63 10.83
C LEU A 31 -22.32 22.69 10.62
N ASP A 32 -22.37 21.57 11.32
CA ASP A 32 -23.40 20.52 11.21
C ASP A 32 -23.55 19.98 9.77
N VAL A 33 -22.43 19.77 9.08
CA VAL A 33 -22.38 19.25 7.71
C VAL A 33 -21.45 18.04 7.57
N PRO A 34 -21.70 17.12 6.61
CA PRO A 34 -20.72 16.11 6.24
C PRO A 34 -19.44 16.75 5.72
N LEU A 35 -18.28 16.13 6.04
CA LEU A 35 -16.98 16.71 5.73
C LEU A 35 -16.78 17.01 4.24
N HIS A 36 -17.30 16.18 3.33
CA HIS A 36 -17.15 16.43 1.88
C HIS A 36 -17.69 17.80 1.45
N GLN A 37 -18.69 18.37 2.16
CA GLN A 37 -19.23 19.69 1.84
C GLN A 37 -18.25 20.84 2.16
N LEU A 38 -17.27 20.62 3.04
CA LEU A 38 -16.18 21.58 3.28
C LEU A 38 -15.03 21.41 2.28
N LEU A 39 -14.92 20.23 1.67
CA LEU A 39 -13.81 19.90 0.77
C LEU A 39 -14.08 20.33 -0.67
N GLY A 40 -15.35 20.36 -1.10
CA GLY A 40 -15.71 20.77 -2.45
C GLY A 40 -17.04 20.21 -2.93
N LYS A 41 -17.28 20.33 -4.24
CA LYS A 41 -18.46 19.77 -4.89
C LYS A 41 -18.39 18.24 -4.88
N GLN A 42 -19.45 17.60 -4.41
CA GLN A 42 -19.57 16.15 -4.47
C GLN A 42 -19.76 15.66 -5.91
N HIS A 43 -18.89 14.78 -6.39
CA HIS A 43 -18.99 14.13 -7.69
C HIS A 43 -19.58 12.73 -7.59
N ARG A 44 -19.44 12.06 -6.43
CA ARG A 44 -19.94 10.70 -6.19
C ARG A 44 -20.34 10.49 -4.74
N ASP A 45 -21.31 9.62 -4.52
CA ASP A 45 -21.82 9.21 -3.20
C ASP A 45 -21.20 7.91 -2.69
N ARG A 46 -20.41 7.22 -3.55
CA ARG A 46 -19.66 6.01 -3.25
C ARG A 46 -18.30 6.10 -3.91
N CYS A 47 -17.27 5.57 -3.24
CA CYS A 47 -15.90 5.55 -3.75
C CYS A 47 -15.41 4.12 -3.89
N HIS A 48 -14.60 3.87 -4.92
CA HIS A 48 -13.89 2.62 -5.06
C HIS A 48 -12.86 2.46 -3.94
N ILE A 49 -12.80 1.25 -3.36
CA ILE A 49 -11.88 0.89 -2.30
C ILE A 49 -11.29 -0.48 -2.56
N SER A 50 -9.99 -0.63 -2.31
CA SER A 50 -9.24 -1.86 -2.54
C SER A 50 -8.86 -2.55 -1.23
N TRP A 51 -8.86 -3.88 -1.26
CA TRP A 51 -8.14 -4.66 -0.27
C TRP A 51 -6.65 -4.47 -0.43
N TRP A 52 -5.87 -4.66 0.62
CA TRP A 52 -4.43 -4.55 0.56
C TRP A 52 -3.75 -5.62 1.40
N ASP A 53 -2.65 -6.15 0.90
CA ASP A 53 -1.72 -6.93 1.70
C ASP A 53 -0.28 -6.73 1.22
N ILE A 54 0.65 -7.22 2.04
CA ILE A 54 2.07 -7.17 1.78
C ILE A 54 2.50 -8.35 0.86
N ASP A 55 3.81 -8.44 0.59
CA ASP A 55 4.41 -9.60 -0.07
C ASP A 55 4.28 -10.85 0.80
N LEU A 56 3.46 -11.79 0.35
CA LEU A 56 3.13 -13.05 1.01
C LEU A 56 3.27 -14.23 0.05
N PRO A 57 3.33 -15.47 0.56
CA PRO A 57 3.14 -16.67 -0.27
C PRO A 57 1.80 -16.66 -1.01
N ALA A 58 1.73 -17.37 -2.13
CA ALA A 58 0.52 -17.42 -2.97
C ALA A 58 -0.73 -17.86 -2.20
N ASP A 59 -0.60 -18.84 -1.31
CA ASP A 59 -1.73 -19.38 -0.55
C ASP A 59 -2.32 -18.34 0.41
N ASP A 60 -1.48 -17.48 1.00
CA ASP A 60 -1.92 -16.38 1.84
C ASP A 60 -2.61 -15.29 1.01
N TRP A 61 -2.07 -14.94 -0.17
CA TRP A 61 -2.75 -14.02 -1.10
C TRP A 61 -4.12 -14.53 -1.53
N ILE A 62 -4.23 -15.84 -1.79
CA ILE A 62 -5.50 -16.47 -2.15
C ILE A 62 -6.50 -16.35 -1.00
N ALA A 63 -6.07 -16.64 0.24
CA ALA A 63 -6.91 -16.52 1.42
C ALA A 63 -7.38 -15.07 1.65
N GLU A 64 -6.47 -14.10 1.52
CA GLU A 64 -6.79 -12.67 1.62
C GLU A 64 -7.79 -12.23 0.54
N CYS A 65 -7.60 -12.64 -0.71
CA CYS A 65 -8.54 -12.31 -1.79
C CYS A 65 -9.91 -12.97 -1.60
N GLN A 66 -9.97 -14.19 -1.05
CA GLN A 66 -11.25 -14.83 -0.71
C GLN A 66 -11.99 -14.05 0.40
N LEU A 67 -11.26 -13.60 1.42
CA LEU A 67 -11.82 -12.74 2.46
C LEU A 67 -12.27 -11.39 1.91
N ALA A 68 -11.49 -10.77 1.03
CA ALA A 68 -11.85 -9.54 0.34
C ALA A 68 -13.17 -9.69 -0.44
N GLN A 69 -13.32 -10.76 -1.22
CA GLN A 69 -14.55 -11.04 -1.96
C GLN A 69 -15.76 -11.23 -1.04
N GLN A 70 -15.60 -11.97 0.06
CA GLN A 70 -16.66 -12.16 1.07
C GLN A 70 -17.11 -10.83 1.68
N GLN A 71 -16.21 -9.86 1.79
CA GLN A 71 -16.49 -8.51 2.30
C GLN A 71 -16.90 -7.50 1.21
N GLY A 72 -17.11 -7.96 -0.02
CA GLY A 72 -17.63 -7.15 -1.13
C GLY A 72 -16.60 -6.36 -1.91
N TYR A 73 -15.30 -6.58 -1.69
CA TYR A 73 -14.22 -5.98 -2.47
C TYR A 73 -14.08 -6.65 -3.83
N THR A 74 -13.64 -5.88 -4.82
CA THR A 74 -13.39 -6.34 -6.21
C THR A 74 -11.98 -6.04 -6.67
N SER A 75 -11.13 -5.55 -5.78
CA SER A 75 -9.73 -5.24 -6.07
C SER A 75 -8.82 -5.54 -4.90
N PHE A 76 -7.59 -5.87 -5.22
CA PHE A 76 -6.53 -6.23 -4.29
C PHE A 76 -5.22 -5.58 -4.71
N LYS A 77 -4.65 -4.77 -3.84
CA LYS A 77 -3.31 -4.23 -4.01
C LYS A 77 -2.31 -5.08 -3.26
N THR A 78 -1.28 -5.55 -3.94
CA THR A 78 -0.20 -6.36 -3.37
C THR A 78 1.19 -5.82 -3.73
N LYS A 79 2.24 -6.57 -3.38
CA LYS A 79 3.64 -6.17 -3.56
C LYS A 79 4.40 -7.09 -4.51
N GLY A 80 5.06 -6.50 -5.52
CA GLY A 80 6.02 -7.22 -6.37
C GLY A 80 7.41 -7.29 -5.72
N ARG A 81 7.80 -8.45 -5.21
CA ARG A 81 9.06 -8.64 -4.47
C ARG A 81 9.90 -9.80 -5.00
N PRO A 82 11.25 -9.64 -5.02
CA PRO A 82 12.17 -10.62 -5.62
C PRO A 82 12.45 -11.86 -4.77
N TRP A 83 11.99 -11.92 -3.54
CA TRP A 83 12.13 -13.07 -2.64
C TRP A 83 10.94 -14.01 -2.67
N PHE A 84 10.05 -13.83 -3.63
CA PHE A 84 9.02 -14.79 -4.04
C PHE A 84 9.11 -15.03 -5.53
N ASP A 85 8.74 -16.21 -6.00
CA ASP A 85 8.45 -16.45 -7.41
C ASP A 85 7.18 -15.70 -7.78
N LEU A 86 7.34 -14.41 -8.12
CA LEU A 86 6.25 -13.49 -8.33
C LEU A 86 5.31 -13.93 -9.46
N VAL A 87 5.86 -14.48 -10.53
CA VAL A 87 5.05 -14.95 -11.68
C VAL A 87 4.21 -16.16 -11.29
N GLU A 88 4.80 -17.13 -10.58
CA GLU A 88 4.07 -18.31 -10.11
C GLU A 88 3.04 -17.97 -9.04
N ASN A 89 3.36 -17.07 -8.10
CA ASN A 89 2.41 -16.57 -7.11
C ASN A 89 1.22 -15.89 -7.79
N THR A 90 1.48 -15.03 -8.78
CA THR A 90 0.43 -14.35 -9.55
C THR A 90 -0.41 -15.35 -10.34
N ARG A 91 0.22 -16.34 -10.96
CA ARG A 91 -0.48 -17.41 -11.69
C ARG A 91 -1.45 -18.17 -10.78
N LYS A 92 -0.99 -18.59 -9.60
CA LYS A 92 -1.83 -19.29 -8.60
C LYS A 92 -2.98 -18.43 -8.13
N LEU A 93 -2.71 -17.17 -7.78
CA LEU A 93 -3.73 -16.22 -7.35
C LEU A 93 -4.79 -16.03 -8.44
N CYS A 94 -4.40 -15.65 -9.65
CA CYS A 94 -5.32 -15.37 -10.75
C CYS A 94 -6.16 -16.58 -11.17
N ALA A 95 -5.65 -17.80 -10.97
CA ALA A 95 -6.42 -19.02 -11.23
C ALA A 95 -7.63 -19.19 -10.28
N THR A 96 -7.66 -18.48 -9.16
CA THR A 96 -8.75 -18.52 -8.16
C THR A 96 -9.69 -17.30 -8.22
N LEU A 97 -9.29 -16.26 -8.93
CA LEU A 97 -10.03 -15.00 -8.98
C LEU A 97 -11.11 -15.01 -10.08
N PRO A 98 -12.27 -14.40 -9.85
CA PRO A 98 -13.22 -14.16 -10.92
C PRO A 98 -12.66 -13.12 -11.91
N PRO A 99 -13.10 -13.13 -13.19
CA PRO A 99 -12.55 -12.27 -14.23
C PRO A 99 -12.63 -10.76 -13.97
N HIS A 100 -13.56 -10.33 -13.12
CA HIS A 100 -13.78 -8.92 -12.78
C HIS A 100 -12.99 -8.47 -11.55
N PHE A 101 -12.21 -9.34 -10.92
CA PHE A 101 -11.43 -9.00 -9.75
C PHE A 101 -10.06 -8.46 -10.18
N GLU A 102 -9.71 -7.27 -9.74
CA GLU A 102 -8.53 -6.53 -10.15
C GLU A 102 -7.36 -6.70 -9.19
N VAL A 103 -6.15 -6.82 -9.72
CA VAL A 103 -4.90 -6.88 -8.95
C VAL A 103 -4.00 -5.72 -9.33
N ASP A 104 -3.70 -4.85 -8.38
CA ASP A 104 -2.67 -3.81 -8.46
C ASP A 104 -1.39 -4.32 -7.82
N MET A 105 -0.27 -4.25 -8.55
CA MET A 105 1.01 -4.76 -8.10
C MET A 105 2.02 -3.63 -7.90
N ASP A 106 2.30 -3.32 -6.63
CA ASP A 106 3.23 -2.27 -6.25
C ASP A 106 4.65 -2.82 -6.05
N PHE A 107 5.55 -2.41 -6.91
CA PHE A 107 6.97 -2.80 -6.85
C PHE A 107 7.79 -1.93 -5.90
N ASN A 108 7.34 -0.73 -5.53
CA ASN A 108 8.13 0.24 -4.76
C ASN A 108 9.56 0.44 -5.32
N GLY A 109 9.74 0.43 -6.63
CA GLY A 109 11.03 0.56 -7.30
C GLY A 109 11.90 -0.71 -7.33
N PHE A 110 11.40 -1.85 -6.83
CA PHE A 110 12.18 -3.10 -6.75
C PHE A 110 12.49 -3.73 -8.12
N GLY A 111 11.91 -3.24 -9.22
CA GLY A 111 12.34 -3.63 -10.56
C GLY A 111 13.73 -3.10 -10.95
N ILE A 112 14.31 -2.19 -10.16
CA ILE A 112 15.66 -1.61 -10.20
C ILE A 112 16.08 -1.12 -11.59
N ASP A 113 16.20 -2.00 -12.58
CA ASP A 113 16.60 -1.65 -13.94
C ASP A 113 15.51 -1.97 -14.97
N THR A 114 15.44 -1.13 -15.98
CA THR A 114 14.40 -1.19 -17.00
C THR A 114 14.45 -2.46 -17.84
N ALA A 115 15.64 -2.97 -18.17
CA ALA A 115 15.78 -4.10 -19.09
C ALA A 115 15.23 -5.40 -18.47
N HIS A 116 15.61 -5.70 -17.22
CA HIS A 116 15.10 -6.86 -16.50
C HIS A 116 13.64 -6.68 -16.10
N CYS A 117 13.25 -5.48 -15.64
CA CYS A 117 11.89 -5.18 -15.26
C CYS A 117 10.91 -5.37 -16.41
N THR A 118 11.27 -4.95 -17.63
CA THR A 118 10.43 -5.14 -18.82
C THR A 118 10.06 -6.60 -19.04
N ARG A 119 11.01 -7.51 -18.91
CA ARG A 119 10.75 -8.95 -19.08
C ARG A 119 9.77 -9.46 -18.03
N LEU A 120 9.95 -9.07 -16.77
CA LEU A 120 9.06 -9.43 -15.67
C LEU A 120 7.64 -8.91 -15.90
N LEU A 121 7.49 -7.62 -16.25
CA LEU A 121 6.17 -7.04 -16.51
C LEU A 121 5.48 -7.72 -17.70
N LYS A 122 6.23 -8.13 -18.74
CA LYS A 122 5.72 -8.90 -19.87
C LYS A 122 5.19 -10.29 -19.48
N GLU A 123 5.79 -10.95 -18.50
CA GLU A 123 5.27 -12.22 -17.97
C GLU A 123 4.00 -11.97 -17.12
N LEU A 124 3.95 -10.89 -16.33
CA LEU A 124 2.83 -10.56 -15.45
C LEU A 124 1.61 -10.00 -16.20
N GLU A 125 1.79 -9.25 -17.28
CA GLU A 125 0.68 -8.71 -18.08
C GLU A 125 -0.14 -9.78 -18.81
N GLN A 126 0.33 -11.04 -18.83
CA GLN A 126 -0.43 -12.16 -19.38
C GLN A 126 -1.60 -12.58 -18.48
N PHE A 127 -1.64 -12.14 -17.24
CA PHE A 127 -2.71 -12.44 -16.30
C PHE A 127 -3.78 -11.32 -16.38
N PRO A 128 -5.01 -11.62 -16.86
CA PRO A 128 -6.01 -10.59 -17.12
C PRO A 128 -6.50 -9.84 -15.86
N ASN A 129 -6.30 -10.44 -14.68
CA ASN A 129 -6.63 -9.78 -13.42
C ASN A 129 -5.58 -8.71 -13.02
N VAL A 130 -4.36 -8.73 -13.58
CA VAL A 130 -3.34 -7.72 -13.30
C VAL A 130 -3.65 -6.47 -14.11
N VAL A 131 -4.10 -5.41 -13.43
CA VAL A 131 -4.62 -4.20 -14.08
C VAL A 131 -3.75 -2.97 -13.87
N MET A 132 -2.73 -3.05 -13.00
CA MET A 132 -1.84 -1.93 -12.70
C MET A 132 -0.48 -2.41 -12.20
N PHE A 133 0.56 -1.72 -12.64
CA PHE A 133 1.91 -1.78 -12.08
C PHE A 133 2.25 -0.44 -11.43
N GLU A 134 2.34 -0.44 -10.10
CA GLU A 134 2.71 0.73 -9.32
C GLU A 134 4.22 0.78 -9.09
N SER A 135 4.83 1.92 -9.42
CA SER A 135 6.24 2.21 -9.13
C SER A 135 7.19 1.04 -9.48
N PRO A 136 7.17 0.53 -10.73
CA PRO A 136 7.94 -0.67 -11.09
C PRO A 136 9.46 -0.51 -10.94
N ILE A 137 9.99 0.67 -11.27
CA ILE A 137 11.41 1.03 -11.17
C ILE A 137 11.57 2.32 -10.35
N PRO A 138 12.80 2.74 -9.98
CA PRO A 138 13.04 4.01 -9.29
C PRO A 138 12.45 5.21 -10.05
N HIS A 139 11.78 6.10 -9.34
CA HIS A 139 11.08 7.25 -9.94
C HIS A 139 12.02 8.21 -10.69
N SER A 140 13.30 8.22 -10.32
CA SER A 140 14.32 9.05 -11.00
C SER A 140 14.69 8.56 -12.41
N ASP A 141 14.32 7.32 -12.78
CA ASP A 141 14.60 6.78 -14.13
C ASP A 141 13.46 7.14 -15.11
N ALA A 142 13.40 8.41 -15.50
CA ALA A 142 12.41 8.90 -16.44
C ALA A 142 12.49 8.21 -17.82
N ALA A 143 13.69 7.89 -18.30
CA ALA A 143 13.88 7.19 -19.57
C ALA A 143 13.34 5.75 -19.48
N GLY A 144 13.59 5.10 -18.36
CA GLY A 144 13.05 3.76 -18.07
C GLY A 144 11.54 3.74 -18.03
N TYR A 145 10.89 4.69 -17.35
CA TYR A 145 9.44 4.80 -17.34
C TYR A 145 8.84 5.00 -18.74
N LYS A 146 9.43 5.90 -19.57
CA LYS A 146 9.01 6.07 -20.97
C LYS A 146 9.11 4.76 -21.76
N PHE A 147 10.20 4.04 -21.56
CA PHE A 147 10.41 2.75 -22.21
C PHE A 147 9.38 1.71 -21.75
N LEU A 148 9.19 1.53 -20.45
CA LEU A 148 8.22 0.58 -19.89
C LEU A 148 6.81 0.88 -20.40
N ARG A 149 6.38 2.15 -20.39
CA ARG A 149 5.05 2.56 -20.84
C ARG A 149 4.78 2.25 -22.32
N GLN A 150 5.82 2.23 -23.15
CA GLN A 150 5.72 1.84 -24.55
C GLN A 150 5.67 0.30 -24.76
N HIS A 151 6.10 -0.47 -23.76
CA HIS A 151 6.30 -1.91 -23.86
C HIS A 151 5.35 -2.73 -23.00
N THR A 152 4.54 -2.15 -22.14
CA THR A 152 3.48 -2.83 -21.38
C THR A 152 2.11 -2.32 -21.78
N HIS A 153 1.11 -3.21 -21.75
CA HIS A 153 -0.29 -2.86 -21.95
C HIS A 153 -1.03 -2.57 -20.63
N VAL A 154 -0.44 -2.98 -19.51
CA VAL A 154 -0.96 -2.69 -18.18
C VAL A 154 -0.57 -1.28 -17.79
N PRO A 155 -1.51 -0.43 -17.33
CA PRO A 155 -1.24 0.91 -16.88
C PRO A 155 -0.14 0.99 -15.83
N LEU A 156 0.72 2.01 -15.95
CA LEU A 156 1.72 2.34 -14.94
C LEU A 156 1.20 3.43 -14.03
N SER A 157 1.40 3.28 -12.72
CA SER A 157 1.16 4.33 -11.74
C SER A 157 2.42 4.72 -10.99
N MET A 158 2.47 5.95 -10.49
CA MET A 158 3.56 6.45 -9.66
C MET A 158 3.03 6.96 -8.32
N HIS A 159 3.62 6.46 -7.25
CA HIS A 159 3.25 6.89 -5.89
C HIS A 159 3.92 8.23 -5.57
N THR A 160 3.14 9.23 -5.19
CA THR A 160 3.67 10.57 -4.85
C THR A 160 4.27 10.66 -3.44
N ALA A 161 4.83 9.55 -2.93
CA ALA A 161 5.52 9.49 -1.65
C ALA A 161 7.05 9.55 -1.83
N GLN A 162 7.72 10.17 -0.86
CA GLN A 162 9.15 10.52 -0.89
C GLN A 162 10.16 9.37 -0.81
N HIS A 163 9.75 8.10 -0.94
CA HIS A 163 10.63 6.99 -0.57
C HIS A 163 11.65 6.56 -1.63
N PHE A 164 11.47 6.92 -2.90
CA PHE A 164 12.26 6.36 -4.01
C PHE A 164 12.81 7.39 -5.01
N GLY A 165 13.07 8.61 -4.54
CA GLY A 165 13.46 9.72 -5.41
C GLY A 165 12.23 10.32 -6.08
N GLU A 166 11.76 11.47 -5.56
CA GLU A 166 10.55 12.11 -6.07
C GLU A 166 10.75 12.64 -7.48
N THR A 167 9.92 12.15 -8.39
CA THR A 167 9.64 12.89 -9.62
C THR A 167 8.36 13.69 -9.35
N PRO A 168 8.39 15.04 -9.42
CA PRO A 168 7.19 15.85 -9.25
C PRO A 168 6.11 15.46 -10.24
N ILE A 169 4.84 15.48 -9.80
CA ILE A 169 3.71 15.02 -10.60
C ILE A 169 3.62 15.77 -11.94
N GLU A 170 3.93 17.07 -11.94
CA GLU A 170 3.94 17.91 -13.13
C GLU A 170 5.00 17.49 -14.14
N VAL A 171 6.15 17.00 -13.65
CA VAL A 171 7.22 16.44 -14.47
C VAL A 171 6.80 15.11 -15.03
N ALA A 172 6.25 14.21 -14.19
CA ALA A 172 5.80 12.91 -14.64
C ALA A 172 4.72 13.01 -15.74
N ILE A 173 3.80 13.97 -15.61
CA ILE A 173 2.76 14.24 -16.62
C ILE A 173 3.37 14.81 -17.90
N ARG A 174 4.19 15.87 -17.79
CA ARG A 174 4.81 16.52 -18.94
C ARG A 174 5.67 15.57 -19.76
N GLU A 175 6.42 14.72 -19.07
CA GLU A 175 7.31 13.73 -19.70
C GLU A 175 6.58 12.43 -20.08
N GLU A 176 5.27 12.33 -19.82
CA GLU A 176 4.43 11.16 -20.11
C GLU A 176 4.95 9.85 -19.51
N LEU A 177 5.43 9.89 -18.26
CA LEU A 177 6.09 8.75 -17.63
C LEU A 177 5.11 7.66 -17.20
N VAL A 178 3.88 8.02 -16.76
CA VAL A 178 2.89 7.10 -16.21
C VAL A 178 1.47 7.45 -16.67
N ASP A 179 0.54 6.53 -16.48
CA ASP A 179 -0.87 6.68 -16.84
C ASP A 179 -1.69 7.34 -15.74
N GLY A 180 -1.25 7.21 -14.49
CA GLY A 180 -1.88 7.84 -13.35
C GLY A 180 -1.03 7.77 -12.07
N PHE A 181 -1.66 8.06 -10.93
CA PHE A 181 -0.92 8.31 -9.70
C PHE A 181 -1.54 7.65 -8.48
N VAL A 182 -0.70 7.47 -7.45
CA VAL A 182 -1.12 7.17 -6.09
C VAL A 182 -0.86 8.41 -5.24
N LEU A 183 -1.92 9.08 -4.80
CA LEU A 183 -1.79 10.31 -4.02
C LEU A 183 -1.82 10.02 -2.52
N THR A 184 -0.86 10.57 -1.81
CA THR A 184 -0.69 10.41 -0.37
C THR A 184 -0.18 11.69 0.30
N GLY A 185 -0.28 11.75 1.61
CA GLY A 185 0.20 12.87 2.41
C GLY A 185 -0.93 13.64 3.09
N GLY A 186 -0.71 14.91 3.39
CA GLY A 186 -1.72 15.78 3.98
C GLY A 186 -2.75 16.25 2.96
N ALA A 187 -3.87 16.78 3.45
CA ALA A 187 -5.01 17.20 2.64
C ALA A 187 -4.66 18.27 1.60
N THR A 188 -3.80 19.22 1.96
CA THR A 188 -3.35 20.30 1.06
C THR A 188 -2.53 19.76 -0.11
N LYS A 189 -1.57 18.86 0.17
CA LYS A 189 -0.79 18.19 -0.86
C LYS A 189 -1.69 17.39 -1.80
N ILE A 190 -2.57 16.57 -1.23
CA ILE A 190 -3.50 15.74 -2.02
C ILE A 190 -4.39 16.59 -2.92
N GLN A 191 -4.98 17.68 -2.41
CA GLN A 191 -5.84 18.55 -3.24
C GLN A 191 -5.04 19.22 -4.37
N ARG A 192 -3.84 19.70 -4.10
CA ARG A 192 -2.98 20.31 -5.12
C ARG A 192 -2.64 19.32 -6.23
N GLU A 193 -2.20 18.12 -5.87
CA GLU A 193 -1.85 17.08 -6.84
C GLU A 193 -3.08 16.56 -7.61
N ALA A 194 -4.22 16.43 -6.94
CA ALA A 194 -5.48 16.06 -7.56
C ALA A 194 -5.95 17.10 -8.59
N LEU A 195 -5.74 18.40 -8.32
CA LEU A 195 -6.05 19.47 -9.28
C LEU A 195 -5.15 19.35 -10.53
N VAL A 196 -3.87 19.06 -10.36
CA VAL A 196 -2.95 18.81 -11.49
C VAL A 196 -3.44 17.60 -12.29
N CYS A 197 -3.81 16.51 -11.62
CA CYS A 197 -4.39 15.33 -12.27
C CYS A 197 -5.68 15.67 -13.05
N GLN A 198 -6.56 16.50 -12.48
CA GLN A 198 -7.81 16.91 -13.12
C GLN A 198 -7.56 17.72 -14.41
N VAL A 199 -6.67 18.72 -14.36
CA VAL A 199 -6.32 19.55 -15.51
C VAL A 199 -5.79 18.70 -16.68
N HIS A 200 -5.06 17.64 -16.38
CA HIS A 200 -4.44 16.76 -17.39
C HIS A 200 -5.23 15.46 -17.63
N ASN A 201 -6.43 15.33 -17.08
CA ASN A 201 -7.26 14.13 -17.13
C ASN A 201 -6.50 12.84 -16.75
N ARG A 202 -5.71 12.89 -15.69
CA ARG A 202 -5.04 11.71 -15.12
C ARG A 202 -5.84 11.14 -13.97
N SER A 203 -6.09 9.84 -14.00
CA SER A 203 -6.72 9.13 -12.90
C SER A 203 -5.74 8.88 -11.76
N PHE A 204 -6.26 8.72 -10.56
CA PHE A 204 -5.48 8.35 -9.39
C PHE A 204 -6.34 7.60 -8.37
N PHE A 205 -5.69 7.00 -7.39
CA PHE A 205 -6.32 6.59 -6.14
C PHE A 205 -5.65 7.25 -4.93
N LEU A 206 -6.39 7.29 -3.83
CA LEU A 206 -5.89 7.80 -2.56
C LEU A 206 -5.28 6.66 -1.75
N GLN A 207 -4.08 6.86 -1.21
CA GLN A 207 -3.49 5.97 -0.23
C GLN A 207 -3.30 6.71 1.10
N ILE A 208 -4.34 6.62 1.96
CA ILE A 208 -4.36 7.22 3.30
C ILE A 208 -4.49 6.06 4.29
N VAL A 209 -3.32 5.55 4.71
CA VAL A 209 -3.24 4.35 5.55
C VAL A 209 -3.61 4.65 6.99
N GLY A 210 -4.45 3.79 7.58
CA GLY A 210 -4.86 3.88 8.98
C GLY A 210 -6.12 3.07 9.29
N THR A 211 -6.74 3.36 10.42
CA THR A 211 -8.02 2.77 10.85
C THR A 211 -9.18 3.25 9.97
N LYS A 212 -10.40 2.81 10.26
CA LYS A 212 -11.61 3.32 9.59
C LYS A 212 -11.78 4.84 9.67
N ILE A 213 -11.12 5.52 10.62
CA ILE A 213 -11.08 6.99 10.67
C ILE A 213 -10.40 7.54 9.41
N ALA A 214 -9.24 6.99 9.06
CA ALA A 214 -8.51 7.37 7.85
C ALA A 214 -9.28 6.96 6.57
N ALA A 215 -9.93 5.80 6.58
CA ALA A 215 -10.76 5.34 5.47
C ALA A 215 -11.96 6.28 5.24
N ALA A 216 -12.68 6.69 6.30
CA ALA A 216 -13.77 7.66 6.19
C ALA A 216 -13.29 8.99 5.61
N PHE A 217 -12.14 9.50 6.05
CA PHE A 217 -11.54 10.71 5.50
C PHE A 217 -11.21 10.57 4.02
N ALA A 218 -10.62 9.44 3.62
CA ALA A 218 -10.34 9.14 2.21
C ALA A 218 -11.62 9.08 1.36
N LEU A 219 -12.73 8.54 1.89
CA LEU A 219 -14.03 8.53 1.20
C LEU A 219 -14.56 9.95 0.98
N HIS A 220 -14.46 10.86 1.97
CA HIS A 220 -14.85 12.26 1.80
C HIS A 220 -13.98 12.98 0.75
N LEU A 221 -12.66 12.77 0.74
CA LEU A 221 -11.78 13.30 -0.30
C LEU A 221 -12.13 12.69 -1.67
N GLY A 222 -12.28 11.37 -1.75
CA GLY A 222 -12.66 10.68 -2.99
C GLY A 222 -14.01 11.15 -3.54
N ALA A 223 -14.93 11.57 -2.68
CA ALA A 223 -16.22 12.10 -3.09
C ALA A 223 -16.12 13.40 -3.90
N VAL A 224 -15.16 14.26 -3.59
CA VAL A 224 -15.01 15.61 -4.18
C VAL A 224 -13.87 15.71 -5.21
N LEU A 225 -12.94 14.77 -5.22
CA LEU A 225 -11.84 14.76 -6.17
C LEU A 225 -12.26 14.02 -7.44
N GLU A 226 -12.51 14.75 -8.52
CA GLU A 226 -13.14 14.23 -9.74
C GLU A 226 -12.40 13.03 -10.34
N ASN A 227 -11.07 13.08 -10.39
CA ASN A 227 -10.24 12.04 -11.00
C ASN A 227 -9.80 10.93 -10.03
N ALA A 228 -10.32 10.89 -8.80
CA ALA A 228 -10.16 9.76 -7.87
C ALA A 228 -11.01 8.57 -8.35
N ARG A 229 -10.59 7.95 -9.47
CA ARG A 229 -11.37 6.93 -10.20
C ARG A 229 -10.88 5.51 -9.95
N TRP A 230 -9.69 5.35 -9.39
CA TRP A 230 -9.09 4.07 -9.06
C TRP A 230 -9.37 3.67 -7.60
N PRO A 231 -9.35 2.38 -7.26
CA PRO A 231 -9.68 1.91 -5.92
C PRO A 231 -8.70 2.41 -4.86
N SER A 232 -9.21 3.16 -3.86
CA SER A 232 -8.42 3.72 -2.76
C SER A 232 -7.90 2.65 -1.81
N VAL A 233 -6.69 2.83 -1.31
CA VAL A 233 -6.03 1.92 -0.37
C VAL A 233 -5.90 2.58 1.00
N ASN A 234 -6.49 1.96 2.03
CA ASN A 234 -6.49 2.51 3.38
C ASN A 234 -5.92 1.56 4.44
N CYS A 235 -5.75 0.28 4.12
CA CYS A 235 -5.21 -0.77 5.00
C CYS A 235 -5.99 -0.93 6.32
N HIS A 236 -7.21 -0.40 6.42
CA HIS A 236 -8.01 -0.46 7.66
C HIS A 236 -8.47 -1.87 8.00
N GLN A 237 -8.55 -2.76 7.02
CA GLN A 237 -8.87 -4.18 7.21
C GLN A 237 -7.78 -4.96 7.95
N LEU A 238 -6.56 -4.45 8.05
CA LEU A 238 -5.46 -5.08 8.77
C LEU A 238 -5.57 -4.97 10.30
N TYR A 239 -6.45 -4.09 10.78
CA TYR A 239 -6.67 -3.95 12.22
C TYR A 239 -7.66 -5.02 12.70
N GLU A 240 -7.22 -5.92 13.55
CA GLU A 240 -8.08 -6.95 14.18
C GLU A 240 -9.32 -6.32 14.83
N ARG A 241 -9.15 -5.14 15.42
CA ARG A 241 -10.22 -4.34 16.00
C ARG A 241 -9.98 -2.87 15.72
N ASP A 242 -11.06 -2.16 15.42
CA ASP A 242 -11.02 -0.73 15.12
C ASP A 242 -11.63 0.09 16.27
N CYS A 243 -11.29 1.38 16.32
CA CYS A 243 -11.85 2.36 17.26
C CYS A 243 -13.11 3.05 16.71
N VAL A 244 -13.71 2.54 15.64
CA VAL A 244 -14.93 3.08 15.01
C VAL A 244 -16.05 2.07 15.14
N ALA A 245 -17.17 2.51 15.72
CA ALA A 245 -18.37 1.71 15.87
C ALA A 245 -19.19 1.62 14.57
N THR A 246 -19.15 2.69 13.75
CA THR A 246 -19.89 2.76 12.48
C THR A 246 -19.32 1.77 11.45
N PRO A 247 -20.15 0.90 10.85
CA PRO A 247 -19.73 0.06 9.74
C PRO A 247 -19.30 0.91 8.51
N LEU A 248 -18.27 0.47 7.81
CA LEU A 248 -17.94 0.94 6.46
C LEU A 248 -18.16 -0.23 5.48
N PRO A 249 -19.41 -0.47 5.04
CA PRO A 249 -19.71 -1.60 4.17
C PRO A 249 -19.12 -1.38 2.78
N VAL A 250 -18.63 -2.46 2.17
CA VAL A 250 -18.20 -2.46 0.78
C VAL A 250 -19.14 -3.35 -0.01
N LEU A 251 -19.61 -2.86 -1.15
CA LEU A 251 -20.47 -3.60 -2.05
C LEU A 251 -20.00 -3.36 -3.49
N ASN A 252 -19.66 -4.44 -4.17
CA ASN A 252 -19.12 -4.39 -5.54
C ASN A 252 -17.92 -3.41 -5.66
N GLY A 253 -17.00 -3.48 -4.68
CA GLY A 253 -15.81 -2.64 -4.63
C GLY A 253 -16.06 -1.17 -4.22
N LEU A 254 -17.30 -0.80 -3.89
CA LEU A 254 -17.70 0.57 -3.56
C LEU A 254 -18.08 0.70 -2.09
N ALA A 255 -17.52 1.69 -1.41
CA ALA A 255 -17.91 2.11 -0.06
C ALA A 255 -18.71 3.42 -0.12
N PRO A 256 -19.84 3.54 0.61
CA PRO A 256 -20.62 4.78 0.66
C PRO A 256 -19.84 5.88 1.40
N VAL A 257 -19.95 7.11 0.91
CA VAL A 257 -19.44 8.29 1.62
C VAL A 257 -20.34 8.57 2.82
N PRO A 258 -19.80 8.66 4.06
CA PRO A 258 -20.63 8.93 5.24
C PRO A 258 -21.33 10.28 5.13
N GLN A 259 -22.62 10.36 5.58
CA GLN A 259 -23.47 11.53 5.40
C GLN A 259 -23.75 12.30 6.70
N GLY A 260 -23.29 11.81 7.86
CA GLY A 260 -23.42 12.53 9.12
C GLY A 260 -22.43 13.69 9.25
N PRO A 261 -22.63 14.60 10.22
CA PRO A 261 -21.71 15.72 10.46
C PRO A 261 -20.28 15.25 10.73
N GLY A 262 -19.32 16.03 10.23
CA GLY A 262 -17.91 15.65 10.30
C GLY A 262 -17.59 14.48 9.38
N LEU A 263 -16.82 13.52 9.89
CA LEU A 263 -16.52 12.26 9.20
C LEU A 263 -17.76 11.35 9.08
N GLY A 264 -18.88 11.66 9.74
CA GLY A 264 -20.10 10.85 9.70
C GLY A 264 -19.93 9.45 10.32
N ILE A 265 -18.98 9.29 11.22
CA ILE A 265 -18.68 8.04 11.95
C ILE A 265 -18.76 8.26 13.46
N GLU A 266 -19.05 7.18 14.18
CA GLU A 266 -19.04 7.16 15.64
C GLU A 266 -17.82 6.40 16.17
N LEU A 267 -17.16 6.97 17.20
CA LEU A 267 -16.01 6.35 17.84
C LEU A 267 -16.48 5.34 18.91
N ASP A 268 -15.90 4.16 18.90
CA ASP A 268 -16.00 3.20 20.01
C ASP A 268 -15.06 3.63 21.14
N ARG A 269 -15.62 4.39 22.10
CA ARG A 269 -14.84 4.88 23.26
C ARG A 269 -14.32 3.73 24.13
N GLY A 270 -15.08 2.61 24.21
CA GLY A 270 -14.65 1.43 24.93
C GLY A 270 -13.44 0.76 24.27
N ALA A 271 -13.41 0.68 22.92
CA ALA A 271 -12.23 0.21 22.19
C ALA A 271 -11.03 1.15 22.37
N ILE A 272 -11.24 2.47 22.29
CA ILE A 272 -10.17 3.46 22.50
C ILE A 272 -9.52 3.26 23.88
N GLU A 273 -10.31 3.13 24.93
CA GLU A 273 -9.77 2.91 26.29
C GLU A 273 -9.03 1.56 26.42
N ARG A 274 -9.59 0.47 25.81
CA ARG A 274 -8.92 -0.84 25.84
C ARG A 274 -7.58 -0.84 25.10
N PHE A 275 -7.45 -0.07 24.03
CA PHE A 275 -6.22 -0.01 23.23
C PHE A 275 -5.32 1.14 23.61
N ARG A 276 -5.73 1.95 24.61
CA ARG A 276 -4.87 2.99 25.15
C ARG A 276 -3.58 2.37 25.70
N CYS A 277 -2.46 2.86 25.24
CA CYS A 277 -1.15 2.48 25.75
C CYS A 277 -0.36 3.73 26.14
N GLU A 278 0.51 3.59 27.12
CA GLU A 278 1.47 4.63 27.45
C GLU A 278 2.46 4.79 26.28
N PRO A 279 2.82 6.03 25.92
CA PRO A 279 3.84 6.28 24.92
C PRO A 279 5.14 5.58 25.33
N LYS A 280 5.60 4.63 24.53
CA LYS A 280 6.86 3.94 24.80
C LYS A 280 8.02 4.82 24.36
N ALA A 281 8.99 5.00 25.27
CA ALA A 281 10.23 5.73 24.98
C ALA A 281 11.11 4.99 23.95
N LYS A 282 10.84 3.70 23.69
CA LYS A 282 11.54 2.86 22.71
C LYS A 282 10.54 2.21 21.78
N PRO A 283 10.88 2.03 20.49
CA PRO A 283 10.07 1.25 19.55
C PRO A 283 9.80 -0.14 20.11
N PHE A 284 8.70 -0.77 19.68
CA PHE A 284 8.48 -2.19 19.94
C PHE A 284 9.67 -2.97 19.43
N PRO A 285 10.24 -3.91 20.22
CA PRO A 285 11.28 -4.78 19.70
C PRO A 285 10.71 -5.58 18.52
N TYR A 286 11.52 -5.73 17.47
CA TYR A 286 11.19 -6.68 16.44
C TYR A 286 11.10 -8.08 17.05
N PRO A 287 10.15 -8.92 16.62
CA PRO A 287 10.06 -10.29 17.09
C PRO A 287 11.37 -11.04 16.78
N GLU A 288 11.79 -11.89 17.71
CA GLU A 288 12.89 -12.82 17.46
C GLU A 288 12.44 -13.85 16.42
N LEU A 289 12.78 -13.58 15.16
CA LEU A 289 12.35 -14.31 13.99
C LEU A 289 13.50 -14.38 13.00
N LEU A 290 13.76 -15.56 12.44
CA LEU A 290 14.59 -15.68 11.25
C LEU A 290 13.72 -15.60 10.00
N LEU A 291 14.22 -14.89 9.00
CA LEU A 291 13.66 -14.79 7.67
C LEU A 291 14.54 -15.60 6.74
N ALA A 292 14.00 -16.65 6.14
CA ALA A 292 14.72 -17.60 5.30
C ALA A 292 14.30 -17.46 3.84
N ILE A 293 15.21 -17.02 2.97
CA ILE A 293 15.01 -17.10 1.52
C ILE A 293 15.45 -18.48 1.07
N ARG A 294 14.50 -19.30 0.62
CA ARG A 294 14.73 -20.63 0.07
C ARG A 294 14.96 -20.53 -1.43
N TRP A 295 16.10 -21.05 -1.87
CA TRP A 295 16.49 -21.01 -3.26
C TRP A 295 16.15 -22.32 -3.99
N PRO A 296 15.89 -22.29 -5.30
CA PRO A 296 15.61 -23.49 -6.10
C PRO A 296 16.75 -24.54 -6.07
N SER A 297 17.96 -24.10 -5.77
CA SER A 297 19.13 -24.99 -5.59
C SER A 297 19.09 -25.86 -4.34
N GLY A 298 18.09 -25.64 -3.44
CA GLY A 298 18.03 -26.24 -2.10
C GLY A 298 18.82 -25.47 -1.04
N SER A 299 19.61 -24.46 -1.42
CA SER A 299 20.30 -23.60 -0.47
C SER A 299 19.33 -22.60 0.20
N THR A 300 19.76 -22.02 1.32
CA THR A 300 18.96 -21.04 2.07
C THR A 300 19.84 -19.88 2.51
N THR A 301 19.27 -18.67 2.45
CA THR A 301 19.88 -17.48 3.04
C THR A 301 19.03 -16.98 4.18
N TYR A 302 19.60 -16.87 5.37
CA TYR A 302 18.93 -16.44 6.58
C TYR A 302 19.26 -14.98 6.93
N TYR A 303 18.23 -14.27 7.38
CA TYR A 303 18.30 -12.91 7.86
C TYR A 303 17.53 -12.78 9.20
N ASN A 304 17.86 -11.83 10.02
CA ASN A 304 17.07 -11.52 11.23
C ASN A 304 16.13 -10.33 11.06
N HIS A 305 16.21 -9.63 9.93
CA HIS A 305 15.41 -8.42 9.67
C HIS A 305 15.21 -8.18 8.18
N CYS A 306 14.01 -7.72 7.78
CA CYS A 306 13.70 -7.45 6.38
C CYS A 306 14.63 -6.42 5.72
N PHE A 307 15.10 -5.41 6.43
CA PHE A 307 16.01 -4.41 5.87
C PHE A 307 17.37 -5.00 5.45
N GLN A 308 17.77 -6.16 5.95
CA GLN A 308 19.00 -6.81 5.52
C GLN A 308 18.87 -7.33 4.08
N TYR A 309 17.80 -8.09 3.76
CA TYR A 309 17.62 -8.58 2.39
C TYR A 309 17.21 -7.46 1.42
N TRP A 310 16.57 -6.39 1.88
CA TRP A 310 16.35 -5.21 1.08
C TRP A 310 17.68 -4.54 0.70
N ALA A 311 18.60 -4.40 1.66
CA ALA A 311 19.94 -3.87 1.40
C ALA A 311 20.73 -4.76 0.42
N ASP A 312 20.63 -6.08 0.59
CA ASP A 312 21.28 -7.03 -0.31
C ASP A 312 20.69 -6.98 -1.72
N TRP A 313 19.37 -6.79 -1.84
CA TRP A 313 18.72 -6.59 -3.14
C TRP A 313 19.24 -5.33 -3.84
N HIS A 314 19.20 -4.20 -3.18
CA HIS A 314 19.67 -2.92 -3.75
C HIS A 314 21.18 -2.90 -4.03
N ALA A 315 21.95 -3.72 -3.32
CA ALA A 315 23.38 -3.91 -3.56
C ALA A 315 23.69 -4.92 -4.68
N GLY A 316 22.67 -5.50 -5.35
CA GLY A 316 22.84 -6.50 -6.39
C GLY A 316 23.37 -7.85 -5.91
N ARG A 317 23.17 -8.18 -4.62
CA ARG A 317 23.61 -9.44 -4.04
C ARG A 317 22.60 -10.58 -4.16
N LEU A 318 21.38 -10.28 -4.61
CA LEU A 318 20.32 -11.26 -4.84
C LEU A 318 19.99 -11.34 -6.33
N PRO A 319 19.66 -12.53 -6.87
CA PRO A 319 19.25 -12.69 -8.26
C PRO A 319 17.94 -11.94 -8.54
N PHE A 320 17.79 -11.42 -9.76
CA PHE A 320 16.62 -10.65 -10.16
C PHE A 320 15.38 -11.55 -10.33
N PHE A 321 14.40 -11.42 -9.45
CA PHE A 321 13.10 -12.11 -9.46
C PHE A 321 13.22 -13.59 -9.89
N PRO A 322 13.97 -14.41 -9.16
CA PRO A 322 14.24 -15.79 -9.55
C PRO A 322 13.00 -16.67 -9.42
N LYS A 323 12.84 -17.62 -10.34
CA LYS A 323 11.75 -18.60 -10.28
C LYS A 323 12.03 -19.64 -9.19
N GLY A 324 10.95 -20.10 -8.52
CA GLY A 324 11.03 -21.12 -7.47
C GLY A 324 11.59 -20.63 -6.13
N VAL A 325 11.84 -19.32 -5.98
CA VAL A 325 12.26 -18.73 -4.71
C VAL A 325 11.07 -18.45 -3.80
N HIS A 326 11.25 -18.60 -2.50
CA HIS A 326 10.24 -18.14 -1.53
C HIS A 326 10.87 -17.75 -0.21
N LEU A 327 10.24 -16.78 0.45
CA LEU A 327 10.57 -16.31 1.78
C LEU A 327 9.72 -17.05 2.82
N GLU A 328 10.36 -17.56 3.86
CA GLU A 328 9.71 -18.17 5.00
C GLU A 328 10.04 -17.44 6.30
N ARG A 329 9.11 -17.51 7.25
CA ARG A 329 9.35 -17.12 8.64
C ARG A 329 9.71 -18.37 9.43
N VAL A 330 10.87 -18.35 10.07
CA VAL A 330 11.35 -19.44 10.93
C VAL A 330 11.29 -18.97 12.38
N PRO A 331 10.21 -19.31 13.10
CA PRO A 331 10.03 -18.86 14.49
C PRO A 331 11.07 -19.49 15.40
N ASN A 332 11.30 -18.87 16.56
CA ASN A 332 12.21 -19.38 17.57
C ASN A 332 11.63 -20.68 18.17
N ASP A 333 12.30 -21.81 17.91
CA ASP A 333 11.95 -23.13 18.40
C ASP A 333 12.59 -23.46 19.77
N GLY A 334 13.35 -22.52 20.33
CA GLY A 334 14.07 -22.68 21.60
C GLY A 334 15.36 -23.49 21.52
N SER A 335 15.76 -23.97 20.32
CA SER A 335 16.99 -24.75 20.15
C SER A 335 18.26 -23.91 20.25
N ALA A 336 19.37 -24.54 20.58
CA ALA A 336 20.68 -23.91 20.56
C ALA A 336 21.12 -23.56 19.14
N ALA A 337 20.78 -24.39 18.17
CA ALA A 337 21.06 -24.19 16.76
C ALA A 337 20.36 -22.94 16.23
N TRP A 338 19.07 -22.76 16.53
CA TRP A 338 18.32 -21.56 16.15
C TRP A 338 18.93 -20.29 16.74
N ARG A 339 19.26 -20.30 18.05
CA ARG A 339 19.87 -19.14 18.71
C ARG A 339 21.22 -18.78 18.11
N GLU A 340 22.05 -19.75 17.79
CA GLU A 340 23.35 -19.48 17.15
C GLU A 340 23.18 -18.91 15.76
N LEU A 341 22.25 -19.46 14.97
CA LEU A 341 21.93 -18.95 13.64
C LEU A 341 21.38 -17.52 13.70
N PHE A 342 20.48 -17.24 14.62
CA PHE A 342 19.93 -15.89 14.85
C PHE A 342 21.01 -14.87 15.21
N LYS A 343 21.93 -15.25 16.11
CA LYS A 343 23.06 -14.39 16.48
C LYS A 343 23.98 -14.09 15.28
N ARG A 344 24.23 -15.08 14.43
CA ARG A 344 25.00 -14.88 13.20
C ARG A 344 24.24 -13.98 12.21
N ALA A 345 22.94 -14.20 12.03
CA ALA A 345 22.09 -13.39 11.15
C ALA A 345 21.96 -11.92 11.59
N GLN A 346 22.17 -11.61 12.87
CA GLN A 346 22.27 -10.22 13.36
C GLN A 346 23.48 -9.47 12.76
N GLN A 347 24.53 -10.19 12.37
CA GLN A 347 25.74 -9.61 11.77
C GLN A 347 25.65 -9.45 10.24
N GLY A 348 24.67 -10.08 9.61
CA GLY A 348 24.44 -10.07 8.17
C GLY A 348 23.85 -11.39 7.65
N ALA A 349 23.72 -11.50 6.33
CA ALA A 349 23.21 -12.71 5.69
C ALA A 349 24.03 -13.96 6.06
N VAL A 350 23.33 -15.05 6.37
CA VAL A 350 23.96 -16.37 6.63
C VAL A 350 23.51 -17.34 5.53
N HIS A 351 24.47 -17.76 4.71
CA HIS A 351 24.22 -18.72 3.63
C HIS A 351 24.45 -20.15 4.13
N SER A 352 23.53 -21.05 3.80
CA SER A 352 23.64 -22.49 4.03
C SER A 352 23.40 -23.25 2.73
N ALA A 353 24.25 -24.20 2.40
CA ALA A 353 24.08 -25.07 1.23
C ALA A 353 22.95 -26.08 1.42
N GLU A 354 22.64 -26.41 2.67
CA GLU A 354 21.52 -27.28 3.08
C GLU A 354 20.62 -26.52 4.07
N ALA A 355 19.33 -26.86 4.10
CA ALA A 355 18.45 -26.35 5.14
C ALA A 355 18.87 -26.97 6.49
N PRO A 356 19.29 -26.18 7.50
CA PRO A 356 19.74 -26.73 8.77
C PRO A 356 18.58 -27.25 9.64
N PHE A 357 17.33 -27.09 9.15
CA PHE A 357 16.11 -27.52 9.86
C PHE A 357 15.11 -28.18 8.91
#